data_05c6bc69cf0ef1df46d397143b126dfb
#
_entry.id   05c6bc69cf0ef1df46d397143b126dfb
#
_cell.length_a   1.000
_cell.length_b   1.000
_cell.length_c   1.000
_cell.angle_alpha   90.00
_cell.angle_beta   90.00
_cell.angle_gamma   90.00
#
_symmetry.space_group_name_H-M   'P 1'
#
loop_
_entity.id
_entity.type
_entity.pdbx_description
1 polymer ?
#
loop_
_entity_poly.entity_id
_entity_poly.type
_entity_poly.pdbx_seq_one_letter_code
_entity_poly.pdbx_strand_id
1 'polypeptide(L)' 'MSREQKLRNLILDRYPSLRQFAIETDIPYSTLMTLLSRDVGEASFDVIIKICKHLNVDPMEFYSE' A
#
# COMPACT_ATOMS: atom_id res chain seq x y z
N MET A 1 14.55 6.07 -2.93
CA MET A 1 13.41 5.76 -2.05
C MET A 1 12.85 4.39 -2.45
N SER A 2 12.61 3.51 -1.49
CA SER A 2 12.10 2.18 -1.78
C SER A 2 10.62 2.23 -2.15
N ARG A 3 10.13 1.14 -2.77
CA ARG A 3 8.71 1.04 -3.09
C ARG A 3 7.86 1.14 -1.82
N GLU A 4 8.33 0.53 -0.75
CA GLU A 4 7.61 0.55 0.53
C GLU A 4 7.50 1.95 1.09
N GLN A 5 8.58 2.71 1.03
CA GLN A 5 8.58 4.09 1.51
C GLN A 5 7.69 4.97 0.64
N LYS A 6 7.75 4.78 -0.66
CA LYS A 6 6.90 5.52 -1.60
C LYS A 6 5.42 5.26 -1.33
N LEU A 7 5.07 3.99 -1.12
CA LEU A 7 3.69 3.62 -0.85
C LEU A 7 3.21 4.21 0.49
N ARG A 8 4.06 4.12 1.52
CA ARG A 8 3.72 4.70 2.83
C ARG A 8 3.46 6.19 2.70
N ASN A 9 4.30 6.90 1.97
CA ASN A 9 4.13 8.34 1.78
C ASN A 9 2.83 8.67 1.05
N LEU A 10 2.48 7.89 0.03
CA LEU A 10 1.24 8.10 -0.69
C LEU A 10 0.02 7.91 0.21
N ILE A 11 0.05 6.90 1.06
CA ILE A 11 -1.05 6.65 1.98
C ILE A 11 -1.18 7.81 2.96
N LEU A 12 -0.08 8.20 3.59
CA LEU A 12 -0.12 9.24 4.62
C LEU A 12 -0.41 10.63 4.04
N ASP A 13 -0.24 10.79 2.74
CA ASP A 13 -0.59 12.03 2.06
C ASP A 13 -2.11 12.21 1.94
N ARG A 14 -2.86 11.10 2.00
CA ARG A 14 -4.30 11.12 1.76
C ARG A 14 -5.13 10.65 2.95
N TYR A 15 -4.51 9.93 3.89
CA TYR A 15 -5.21 9.37 5.05
C TYR A 15 -4.52 9.80 6.32
N PRO A 16 -5.28 9.97 7.41
CA PRO A 16 -4.69 10.43 8.68
C PRO A 16 -3.72 9.43 9.30
N SER A 17 -3.85 8.13 8.97
CA SER A 17 -2.98 7.11 9.51
C SER A 17 -3.04 5.86 8.65
N LEU A 18 -2.04 4.99 8.83
CA LEU A 18 -2.03 3.69 8.14
C LEU A 18 -3.18 2.82 8.60
N ARG A 19 -3.55 2.92 9.88
CA ARG A 19 -4.66 2.16 10.43
C ARG A 19 -5.98 2.55 9.77
N GLN A 20 -6.18 3.85 9.57
CA GLN A 20 -7.40 4.33 8.91
C GLN A 20 -7.46 3.83 7.47
N PHE A 21 -6.33 3.84 6.78
CA PHE A 21 -6.27 3.32 5.42
C PHE A 21 -6.63 1.84 5.38
N ALA A 22 -6.12 1.07 6.35
CA ALA A 22 -6.44 -0.36 6.43
C ALA A 22 -7.94 -0.60 6.61
N ILE A 23 -8.57 0.21 7.47
CA ILE A 23 -10.00 0.11 7.71
C ILE A 23 -10.79 0.40 6.43
N GLU A 24 -10.43 1.46 5.75
CA GLU A 24 -11.17 1.89 4.55
C GLU A 24 -10.98 0.97 3.36
N THR A 25 -9.84 0.31 3.28
CA THR A 25 -9.58 -0.62 2.19
C THR A 25 -10.00 -2.05 2.53
N ASP A 26 -10.43 -2.28 3.77
CA ASP A 26 -10.78 -3.61 4.25
C ASP A 26 -9.60 -4.57 4.17
N ILE A 27 -8.40 -4.05 4.38
CA ILE A 27 -7.18 -4.84 4.45
C ILE A 27 -6.80 -4.97 5.91
N PRO A 28 -6.50 -6.19 6.41
CA PRO A 28 -6.05 -6.34 7.80
C PRO A 28 -4.83 -5.46 8.05
N TYR A 29 -4.82 -4.77 9.19
CA TYR A 29 -3.73 -3.87 9.53
C TYR A 29 -2.39 -4.61 9.55
N SER A 30 -2.37 -5.84 10.08
CA SER A 30 -1.14 -6.63 10.12
C SER A 30 -0.62 -6.94 8.72
N THR A 31 -1.53 -7.19 7.78
CA THR A 31 -1.13 -7.44 6.40
C THR A 31 -0.51 -6.19 5.78
N LEU A 32 -1.12 -5.04 6.03
CA LEU A 32 -0.59 -3.77 5.53
C LEU A 32 0.79 -3.48 6.13
N MET A 33 0.95 -3.70 7.43
CA MET A 33 2.22 -3.46 8.09
C MET A 33 3.32 -4.38 7.58
N THR A 34 2.99 -5.65 7.36
CA THR A 34 3.96 -6.61 6.83
C THR A 34 4.42 -6.19 5.44
N LEU A 35 3.47 -5.81 4.61
CA LEU A 35 3.76 -5.36 3.25
C LEU A 35 4.68 -4.14 3.25
N LEU A 36 4.41 -3.18 4.12
CA LEU A 36 5.19 -1.94 4.17
C LEU A 36 6.55 -2.09 4.82
N SER A 37 6.72 -3.10 5.68
CA SER A 37 7.99 -3.30 6.38
C SER A 37 8.88 -4.33 5.72
N ARG A 38 8.36 -5.13 4.79
CA ARG A 38 9.15 -6.15 4.10
C ARG A 38 9.34 -5.83 2.63
N ASP A 39 8.41 -6.29 1.80
CA ASP A 39 8.57 -6.14 0.36
C ASP A 39 7.19 -6.06 -0.29
N VAL A 40 6.93 -4.93 -0.93
CA VAL A 40 5.68 -4.74 -1.67
C VAL A 40 5.53 -5.82 -2.75
N GLY A 41 6.64 -6.25 -3.34
CA GLY A 41 6.61 -7.28 -4.37
C GLY A 41 6.16 -8.64 -3.88
N GLU A 42 6.19 -8.89 -2.56
CA GLU A 42 5.72 -10.15 -2.00
C GLU A 42 4.23 -10.13 -1.67
N ALA A 43 3.60 -8.97 -1.73
CA ALA A 43 2.18 -8.87 -1.44
C ALA A 43 1.37 -9.53 -2.54
N SER A 44 0.17 -10.02 -2.20
CA SER A 44 -0.68 -10.61 -3.20
C SER A 44 -1.14 -9.53 -4.18
N PHE A 45 -1.37 -9.95 -5.43
CA PHE A 45 -1.79 -9.02 -6.46
C PHE A 45 -3.11 -8.35 -6.10
N ASP A 46 -4.04 -9.10 -5.49
CA ASP A 46 -5.33 -8.55 -5.08
C ASP A 46 -5.18 -7.40 -4.09
N VAL A 47 -4.28 -7.55 -3.13
CA VAL A 47 -4.03 -6.51 -2.12
C VAL A 47 -3.46 -5.26 -2.80
N ILE A 48 -2.51 -5.44 -3.68
CA ILE A 48 -1.89 -4.32 -4.40
C ILE A 48 -2.93 -3.58 -5.25
N ILE A 49 -3.79 -4.31 -5.93
CA ILE A 49 -4.84 -3.70 -6.74
C ILE A 49 -5.80 -2.88 -5.86
N LYS A 50 -6.19 -3.42 -4.71
CA LYS A 50 -7.04 -2.68 -3.76
C LYS A 50 -6.40 -1.37 -3.36
N ILE A 51 -5.13 -1.44 -2.97
CA ILE A 51 -4.39 -0.25 -2.53
C ILE A 51 -4.34 0.78 -3.65
N CYS A 52 -3.98 0.35 -4.85
CA CYS A 52 -3.84 1.27 -5.97
C CYS A 52 -5.16 1.91 -6.37
N LYS A 53 -6.26 1.17 -6.28
CA LYS A 53 -7.57 1.73 -6.56
C LYS A 53 -7.94 2.83 -5.57
N HIS A 54 -7.67 2.61 -4.30
CA HIS A 54 -7.98 3.60 -3.28
C HIS A 54 -7.11 4.84 -3.37
N LEU A 55 -5.87 4.67 -3.83
CA LEU A 55 -4.94 5.79 -3.99
C LEU A 55 -5.00 6.40 -5.38
N ASN A 56 -5.71 5.76 -6.30
CA ASN A 56 -5.83 6.21 -7.69
C ASN A 56 -4.47 6.31 -8.37
N VAL A 57 -3.66 5.27 -8.20
CA VAL A 57 -2.34 5.18 -8.82
C VAL A 57 -2.23 3.88 -9.62
N ASP A 58 -1.29 3.86 -10.55
CA ASP A 58 -1.07 2.67 -11.39
C ASP A 58 -0.21 1.66 -10.62
N PRO A 59 -0.64 0.39 -10.53
CA PRO A 59 0.16 -0.64 -9.88
C PRO A 59 1.57 -0.76 -10.45
N MET A 60 1.77 -0.43 -11.70
CA MET A 60 3.08 -0.50 -12.34
C MET A 60 4.10 0.43 -11.68
N GLU A 61 3.64 1.45 -10.97
CA GLU A 61 4.55 2.32 -10.25
C GLU A 61 5.32 1.58 -9.16
N PHE A 62 4.81 0.43 -8.74
CA PHE A 62 5.43 -0.37 -7.69
C PHE A 62 6.11 -1.64 -8.21
N TYR A 63 5.88 -1.99 -9.46
CA TYR A 63 6.44 -3.21 -10.03
C TYR A 63 7.46 -2.97 -11.14
N SER A 64 7.53 -1.78 -11.68
CA SER A 64 8.38 -1.47 -12.83
C SER A 64 9.73 -0.89 -12.43
N GLU A 65 10.24 -1.27 -11.33
CA GLU A 65 11.51 -0.81 -10.83
C GLU A 65 12.66 -1.16 -11.76
#